data_420e7cf7a729ddbb07aabe8bfe4730a9
#
_entry.id   420e7cf7a729ddbb07aabe8bfe4730a9
#
_cell.length_a   1.000
_cell.length_b   1.000
_cell.length_c   1.000
_cell.angle_alpha   90.00
_cell.angle_beta   90.00
_cell.angle_gamma   90.00
#
_symmetry.space_group_name_H-M   'P 1'
#
loop_
_entity.id
_entity.type
_entity.pdbx_description
1 polymer ?
#
loop_
_entity_poly.entity_id
_entity_poly.type
_entity_poly.pdbx_seq_one_letter_code
_entity_poly.pdbx_strand_id
1 'polypeptide(L)'
;MEKMELQTNNELTLEKLNSYEESFIDYLDVDDLTLRAYKCGINSFMNYLKENNIKNPSRNDIIAFRDMLRENYSSNTTNSYMIAVRALFKYLEIHKLYENICVDIKGAKYSTTPKKQVLTIEQAREIYNNLTDLREKCLFGLLITTGLRGVEVAKAKIEDIKEYNGEIVLWVQCKKHDDKDEFVKLSPQVIQDIKNYIGDRETGYIFVSTSHNNNGNGVTTKTLRLLIKNIFKRFGLDDDTFSLHSTRRSSATIMYENGADLYSIQQVLHHKSSATTTRYINAVTRNNNKNEYIVSDTILGGKKWI
;
A
#
# COMPACT_ATOMS: atom_id res chain seq x y z
N MET A 1 50.18 12.73 11.51
CA MET A 1 48.77 12.39 11.77
C MET A 1 48.63 10.91 11.51
N GLU A 2 48.81 10.11 12.54
CA GLU A 2 48.68 8.65 12.49
C GLU A 2 47.19 8.29 12.25
N LYS A 3 46.93 7.56 11.22
CA LYS A 3 45.66 6.86 11.03
C LYS A 3 45.56 5.83 12.16
N MET A 4 44.70 6.08 13.13
CA MET A 4 44.25 5.04 14.04
C MET A 4 43.54 3.97 13.23
N GLU A 5 44.26 2.94 12.85
CA GLU A 5 43.68 1.70 12.36
C GLU A 5 42.90 1.07 13.55
N LEU A 6 41.58 1.14 13.46
CA LEU A 6 40.69 0.32 14.27
C LEU A 6 40.89 -1.14 13.84
N GLN A 7 41.87 -1.80 14.46
CA GLN A 7 41.94 -3.26 14.43
C GLN A 7 40.78 -3.82 15.26
N THR A 8 39.63 -3.91 14.65
CA THR A 8 38.56 -4.78 15.16
C THR A 8 38.64 -6.10 14.39
N ASN A 9 39.46 -7.02 14.91
CA ASN A 9 39.40 -8.45 14.58
C ASN A 9 38.08 -9.06 15.07
N ASN A 10 36.94 -8.50 14.65
CA ASN A 10 35.63 -9.00 15.02
C ASN A 10 35.05 -9.72 13.81
N GLU A 11 35.36 -11.02 13.70
CA GLU A 11 34.63 -11.89 12.77
C GLU A 11 33.14 -11.83 13.10
N LEU A 12 32.31 -11.48 12.12
CA LEU A 12 30.87 -11.47 12.24
C LEU A 12 30.32 -12.85 11.86
N THR A 13 30.40 -13.80 12.78
CA THR A 13 29.86 -15.14 12.53
C THR A 13 28.33 -15.11 12.47
N LEU A 14 27.73 -16.11 11.81
CA LEU A 14 26.28 -16.32 11.80
C LEU A 14 25.68 -16.40 13.21
N GLU A 15 26.41 -17.00 14.15
CA GLU A 15 25.97 -17.09 15.55
C GLU A 15 25.90 -15.70 16.22
N LYS A 16 26.91 -14.84 15.99
CA LYS A 16 26.89 -13.45 16.45
C LYS A 16 25.78 -12.66 15.77
N LEU A 17 25.60 -12.80 14.47
CA LEU A 17 24.48 -12.12 13.76
C LEU A 17 23.13 -12.52 14.34
N ASN A 18 22.91 -13.82 14.60
CA ASN A 18 21.68 -14.29 15.26
C ASN A 18 21.50 -13.70 16.66
N SER A 19 22.56 -13.62 17.44
CA SER A 19 22.49 -13.00 18.79
C SER A 19 22.18 -11.50 18.76
N TYR A 20 22.54 -10.82 17.67
CA TYR A 20 22.23 -9.39 17.50
C TYR A 20 20.85 -9.13 16.89
N GLU A 21 20.22 -10.13 16.28
CA GLU A 21 18.90 -9.97 15.65
C GLU A 21 17.84 -9.52 16.66
N GLU A 22 17.75 -10.17 17.80
CA GLU A 22 16.79 -9.84 18.86
C GLU A 22 16.99 -8.41 19.35
N SER A 23 18.23 -8.06 19.72
CA SER A 23 18.58 -6.71 20.18
C SER A 23 18.35 -5.63 19.09
N PHE A 24 18.59 -5.97 17.83
CA PHE A 24 18.28 -5.08 16.70
C PHE A 24 16.79 -4.88 16.54
N ILE A 25 15.98 -5.93 16.64
CA ILE A 25 14.53 -5.86 16.53
C ILE A 25 13.95 -5.00 17.65
N ASP A 26 14.44 -5.15 18.88
CA ASP A 26 14.02 -4.35 20.04
C ASP A 26 14.46 -2.88 19.93
N TYR A 27 15.57 -2.62 19.26
CA TYR A 27 16.05 -1.26 18.98
C TYR A 27 15.16 -0.49 17.99
N LEU A 28 14.38 -1.20 17.15
CA LEU A 28 13.59 -0.58 16.10
C LEU A 28 12.33 0.08 16.67
N ASP A 29 12.26 1.41 16.61
CA ASP A 29 11.05 2.18 16.89
C ASP A 29 10.16 2.28 15.62
N VAL A 30 9.44 1.20 15.34
CA VAL A 30 8.59 1.09 14.13
C VAL A 30 7.29 0.35 14.44
N ASP A 31 6.25 0.55 13.60
CA ASP A 31 4.99 -0.18 13.70
C ASP A 31 5.16 -1.70 13.41
N ASP A 32 4.25 -2.53 13.97
CA ASP A 32 4.28 -4.00 13.85
C ASP A 32 4.40 -4.49 12.40
N LEU A 33 3.76 -3.80 11.46
CA LEU A 33 3.78 -4.21 10.05
C LEU A 33 5.16 -3.97 9.43
N THR A 34 5.76 -2.85 9.78
CA THR A 34 7.13 -2.50 9.40
C THR A 34 8.11 -3.46 10.06
N LEU A 35 7.93 -3.76 11.34
CA LEU A 35 8.75 -4.73 12.08
C LEU A 35 8.74 -6.11 11.42
N ARG A 36 7.55 -6.59 11.01
CA ARG A 36 7.43 -7.85 10.26
C ARG A 36 8.19 -7.83 8.93
N ALA A 37 8.15 -6.70 8.21
CA ALA A 37 8.89 -6.56 6.97
C ALA A 37 10.42 -6.60 7.20
N TYR A 38 10.89 -5.98 8.28
CA TYR A 38 12.31 -6.06 8.69
C TYR A 38 12.71 -7.49 9.04
N LYS A 39 11.93 -8.20 9.88
CA LYS A 39 12.18 -9.60 10.20
C LYS A 39 12.25 -10.48 8.95
N CYS A 40 11.33 -10.31 8.00
CA CYS A 40 11.38 -11.05 6.74
C CYS A 40 12.67 -10.79 5.95
N GLY A 41 13.12 -9.53 5.88
CA GLY A 41 14.33 -9.16 5.16
C GLY A 41 15.60 -9.73 5.84
N ILE A 42 15.68 -9.65 7.17
CA ILE A 42 16.79 -10.22 7.95
C ILE A 42 16.83 -11.75 7.81
N ASN A 43 15.70 -12.43 8.02
CA ASN A 43 15.62 -13.88 7.86
C ASN A 43 16.02 -14.34 6.46
N SER A 44 15.62 -13.59 5.41
CA SER A 44 16.05 -13.88 4.04
C SER A 44 17.57 -13.77 3.88
N PHE A 45 18.19 -12.74 4.49
CA PHE A 45 19.64 -12.55 4.47
C PHE A 45 20.36 -13.65 5.24
N MET A 46 19.90 -14.00 6.45
CA MET A 46 20.48 -15.05 7.28
C MET A 46 20.44 -16.42 6.57
N ASN A 47 19.32 -16.75 5.92
CA ASN A 47 19.18 -17.96 5.13
C ASN A 47 20.16 -17.96 3.94
N TYR A 48 20.29 -16.85 3.23
CA TYR A 48 21.27 -16.70 2.15
C TYR A 48 22.70 -16.97 2.62
N LEU A 49 23.13 -16.39 3.75
CA LEU A 49 24.45 -16.63 4.32
C LEU A 49 24.66 -18.09 4.66
N LYS A 50 23.65 -18.74 5.25
CA LYS A 50 23.70 -20.17 5.64
C LYS A 50 23.78 -21.08 4.42
N GLU A 51 22.95 -20.87 3.41
CA GLU A 51 22.89 -21.68 2.18
C GLU A 51 24.20 -21.58 1.36
N ASN A 52 24.87 -20.42 1.40
CA ASN A 52 26.13 -20.21 0.71
C ASN A 52 27.37 -20.44 1.59
N ASN A 53 27.20 -20.98 2.82
CA ASN A 53 28.29 -21.23 3.78
C ASN A 53 29.16 -19.98 4.08
N ILE A 54 28.55 -18.77 4.05
CA ILE A 54 29.24 -17.52 4.31
C ILE A 54 29.30 -17.31 5.82
N LYS A 55 30.47 -17.48 6.42
CA LYS A 55 30.68 -17.34 7.87
C LYS A 55 30.96 -15.87 8.28
N ASN A 56 31.60 -15.11 7.42
CA ASN A 56 31.99 -13.73 7.69
C ASN A 56 31.62 -12.87 6.47
N PRO A 57 30.40 -12.28 6.45
CA PRO A 57 29.91 -11.58 5.27
C PRO A 57 30.73 -10.33 4.97
N SER A 58 31.05 -10.15 3.68
CA SER A 58 31.72 -9.00 3.13
C SER A 58 30.77 -8.12 2.33
N ARG A 59 31.24 -6.96 1.89
CA ARG A 59 30.50 -6.09 0.96
C ARG A 59 30.06 -6.81 -0.32
N ASN A 60 30.87 -7.73 -0.83
CA ASN A 60 30.56 -8.49 -2.04
C ASN A 60 29.38 -9.45 -1.79
N ASP A 61 29.29 -10.01 -0.59
CA ASP A 61 28.18 -10.91 -0.24
C ASP A 61 26.85 -10.14 -0.13
N ILE A 62 26.87 -8.88 0.33
CA ILE A 62 25.69 -8.00 0.30
C ILE A 62 25.27 -7.70 -1.15
N ILE A 63 26.22 -7.49 -2.04
CA ILE A 63 25.95 -7.25 -3.47
C ILE A 63 25.35 -8.52 -4.09
N ALA A 64 25.94 -9.67 -3.84
CA ALA A 64 25.45 -10.94 -4.35
C ALA A 64 24.04 -11.29 -3.81
N PHE A 65 23.80 -11.06 -2.52
CA PHE A 65 22.46 -11.18 -1.92
C PHE A 65 21.44 -10.28 -2.62
N ARG A 66 21.76 -9.00 -2.83
CA ARG A 66 20.91 -8.08 -3.58
C ARG A 66 20.60 -8.60 -4.98
N ASP A 67 21.59 -9.12 -5.68
CA ASP A 67 21.43 -9.58 -7.06
C ASP A 67 20.59 -10.87 -7.12
N MET A 68 20.78 -11.78 -6.18
CA MET A 68 19.88 -12.93 -5.96
C MET A 68 18.44 -12.47 -5.70
N LEU A 69 18.24 -11.44 -4.86
CA LEU A 69 16.91 -10.88 -4.63
C LEU A 69 16.29 -10.28 -5.90
N ARG A 70 17.08 -9.66 -6.76
CA ARG A 70 16.59 -9.07 -8.04
C ARG A 70 16.13 -10.13 -9.03
N GLU A 71 16.74 -11.29 -9.03
CA GLU A 71 16.37 -12.40 -9.89
C GLU A 71 15.06 -13.06 -9.44
N ASN A 72 14.87 -13.18 -8.12
CA ASN A 72 13.78 -13.98 -7.55
C ASN A 72 12.58 -13.16 -7.07
N TYR A 73 12.73 -11.85 -6.86
CA TYR A 73 11.70 -11.01 -6.26
C TYR A 73 11.44 -9.72 -7.04
N SER A 74 10.30 -9.11 -6.75
CA SER A 74 9.99 -7.79 -7.29
C SER A 74 10.94 -6.71 -6.75
N SER A 75 11.16 -5.64 -7.53
CA SER A 75 11.98 -4.50 -7.10
C SER A 75 11.55 -3.91 -5.74
N ASN A 76 10.26 -3.92 -5.42
CA ASN A 76 9.77 -3.45 -4.14
C ASN A 76 10.16 -4.40 -3.00
N THR A 77 10.03 -5.71 -3.19
CA THR A 77 10.45 -6.72 -2.21
C THR A 77 11.96 -6.65 -2.00
N THR A 78 12.73 -6.62 -3.09
CA THR A 78 14.20 -6.44 -3.03
C THR A 78 14.59 -5.22 -2.22
N ASN A 79 13.95 -4.06 -2.50
CA ASN A 79 14.23 -2.83 -1.77
C ASN A 79 13.86 -2.93 -0.29
N SER A 80 12.72 -3.57 0.04
CA SER A 80 12.29 -3.77 1.43
C SER A 80 13.29 -4.63 2.21
N TYR A 81 13.76 -5.71 1.62
CA TYR A 81 14.75 -6.60 2.24
C TYR A 81 16.10 -5.91 2.39
N MET A 82 16.55 -5.18 1.35
CA MET A 82 17.80 -4.41 1.42
C MET A 82 17.73 -3.26 2.44
N ILE A 83 16.56 -2.65 2.68
CA ILE A 83 16.37 -1.66 3.74
C ILE A 83 16.60 -2.31 5.11
N ALA A 84 16.03 -3.50 5.35
CA ALA A 84 16.21 -4.21 6.61
C ALA A 84 17.68 -4.58 6.87
N VAL A 85 18.38 -5.11 5.85
CA VAL A 85 19.80 -5.47 5.96
C VAL A 85 20.68 -4.23 6.21
N ARG A 86 20.43 -3.11 5.52
CA ARG A 86 21.16 -1.86 5.77
C ARG A 86 20.91 -1.32 7.18
N ALA A 87 19.68 -1.42 7.68
CA ALA A 87 19.35 -1.00 9.02
C ALA A 87 20.07 -1.85 10.07
N LEU A 88 20.18 -3.17 9.87
CA LEU A 88 20.96 -4.07 10.71
C LEU A 88 22.43 -3.65 10.75
N PHE A 89 23.09 -3.49 9.59
CA PHE A 89 24.50 -3.09 9.57
C PHE A 89 24.73 -1.67 10.11
N LYS A 90 23.76 -0.78 9.96
CA LYS A 90 23.79 0.55 10.59
C LYS A 90 23.70 0.46 12.12
N TYR A 91 22.84 -0.42 12.64
CA TYR A 91 22.76 -0.72 14.07
C TYR A 91 24.09 -1.27 14.61
N LEU A 92 24.68 -2.25 13.91
CA LEU A 92 25.96 -2.85 14.31
C LEU A 92 27.09 -1.81 14.35
N GLU A 93 27.11 -0.89 13.38
CA GLU A 93 28.08 0.23 13.34
C GLU A 93 27.90 1.19 14.53
N ILE A 94 26.65 1.63 14.80
CA ILE A 94 26.34 2.55 15.91
C ILE A 94 26.77 1.97 17.26
N HIS A 95 26.53 0.68 17.45
CA HIS A 95 26.88 -0.03 18.68
C HIS A 95 28.35 -0.54 18.69
N LYS A 96 29.15 -0.20 17.68
CA LYS A 96 30.56 -0.61 17.54
C LYS A 96 30.76 -2.14 17.57
N LEU A 97 29.77 -2.89 17.09
CA LEU A 97 29.79 -4.34 17.05
C LEU A 97 30.42 -4.85 15.75
N TYR A 98 30.20 -4.16 14.65
CA TYR A 98 30.77 -4.49 13.34
C TYR A 98 30.76 -3.27 12.41
N GLU A 99 31.59 -3.28 11.37
CA GLU A 99 31.61 -2.23 10.35
C GLU A 99 30.37 -2.29 9.43
N ASN A 100 29.98 -1.14 8.89
CA ASN A 100 28.84 -1.08 7.96
C ASN A 100 29.28 -1.40 6.52
N ILE A 101 29.25 -2.67 6.17
CA ILE A 101 29.57 -3.17 4.83
C ILE A 101 28.50 -2.84 3.76
N CYS A 102 27.36 -2.25 4.16
CA CYS A 102 26.26 -1.88 3.27
C CYS A 102 26.37 -0.47 2.70
N VAL A 103 27.41 0.31 3.06
CA VAL A 103 27.59 1.70 2.61
C VAL A 103 27.56 1.78 1.09
N ASP A 104 26.77 2.73 0.53
CA ASP A 104 26.62 3.00 -0.91
C ASP A 104 26.15 1.82 -1.78
N ILE A 105 25.69 0.72 -1.20
CA ILE A 105 25.06 -0.35 -1.96
C ILE A 105 23.64 0.07 -2.35
N LYS A 106 23.38 0.26 -3.64
CA LYS A 106 22.06 0.62 -4.16
C LYS A 106 21.13 -0.59 -4.17
N GLY A 107 19.82 -0.36 -3.94
CA GLY A 107 18.78 -1.37 -4.10
C GLY A 107 18.44 -1.66 -5.57
N ALA A 108 17.29 -2.26 -5.82
CA ALA A 108 16.74 -2.41 -7.15
C ALA A 108 16.15 -1.07 -7.65
N LYS A 109 16.18 -0.84 -8.96
CA LYS A 109 15.46 0.30 -9.57
C LYS A 109 13.96 0.08 -9.36
N TYR A 110 13.27 1.11 -8.88
CA TYR A 110 11.82 1.04 -8.73
C TYR A 110 11.15 0.90 -10.10
N SER A 111 10.24 -0.08 -10.22
CA SER A 111 9.33 -0.12 -11.35
C SER A 111 8.29 0.98 -11.19
N THR A 112 8.14 1.81 -12.20
CA THR A 112 7.10 2.85 -12.28
C THR A 112 5.80 2.31 -12.87
N THR A 113 5.83 1.11 -13.48
CA THR A 113 4.65 0.49 -14.10
C THR A 113 3.63 0.09 -13.03
N PRO A 114 2.39 0.56 -13.13
CA PRO A 114 1.35 0.18 -12.20
C PRO A 114 1.01 -1.32 -12.35
N LYS A 115 1.18 -2.09 -11.27
CA LYS A 115 0.85 -3.53 -11.27
C LYS A 115 -0.64 -3.82 -11.09
N LYS A 116 -1.42 -2.84 -10.64
CA LYS A 116 -2.86 -2.99 -10.37
C LYS A 116 -3.66 -2.20 -11.38
N GLN A 117 -4.67 -2.83 -11.93
CA GLN A 117 -5.62 -2.20 -12.86
C GLN A 117 -6.63 -1.33 -12.12
N VAL A 118 -7.32 -0.50 -12.88
CA VAL A 118 -8.45 0.31 -12.44
C VAL A 118 -9.72 -0.22 -13.14
N LEU A 119 -10.86 -0.08 -12.48
CA LEU A 119 -12.16 -0.35 -13.08
C LEU A 119 -12.52 0.79 -14.02
N THR A 120 -13.12 0.47 -15.14
CA THR A 120 -13.83 1.48 -15.94
C THR A 120 -15.11 1.93 -15.23
N ILE A 121 -15.69 3.04 -15.66
CA ILE A 121 -16.96 3.54 -15.10
C ILE A 121 -18.07 2.50 -15.30
N GLU A 122 -18.11 1.87 -16.49
CA GLU A 122 -19.08 0.83 -16.85
C GLU A 122 -18.95 -0.39 -15.96
N GLN A 123 -17.74 -0.89 -15.75
CA GLN A 123 -17.47 -2.02 -14.83
C GLN A 123 -17.88 -1.68 -13.40
N ALA A 124 -17.56 -0.48 -12.92
CA ALA A 124 -17.95 -0.06 -11.57
C ALA A 124 -19.47 0.03 -11.40
N ARG A 125 -20.18 0.55 -12.41
CA ARG A 125 -21.66 0.59 -12.44
C ARG A 125 -22.28 -0.80 -12.50
N GLU A 126 -21.75 -1.66 -13.38
CA GLU A 126 -22.23 -3.03 -13.53
C GLU A 126 -22.12 -3.78 -12.20
N ILE A 127 -20.95 -3.73 -11.56
CA ILE A 127 -20.74 -4.35 -10.26
C ILE A 127 -21.75 -3.81 -9.24
N TYR A 128 -21.80 -2.49 -9.06
CA TYR A 128 -22.65 -1.87 -8.04
C TYR A 128 -24.14 -2.19 -8.23
N ASN A 129 -24.63 -2.14 -9.46
CA ASN A 129 -26.05 -2.37 -9.76
C ASN A 129 -26.45 -3.83 -9.60
N ASN A 130 -25.55 -4.79 -9.80
CA ASN A 130 -25.84 -6.22 -9.74
C ASN A 130 -25.47 -6.85 -8.38
N LEU A 131 -24.95 -6.09 -7.42
CA LEU A 131 -24.75 -6.57 -6.04
C LEU A 131 -26.09 -6.58 -5.30
N THR A 132 -26.52 -7.77 -4.87
CA THR A 132 -27.77 -8.01 -4.10
C THR A 132 -27.51 -8.18 -2.61
N ASP A 133 -26.34 -8.68 -2.22
CA ASP A 133 -25.93 -8.75 -0.81
C ASP A 133 -25.69 -7.35 -0.25
N LEU A 134 -26.40 -6.97 0.81
CA LEU A 134 -26.37 -5.63 1.39
C LEU A 134 -24.97 -5.24 1.89
N ARG A 135 -24.23 -6.19 2.46
CA ARG A 135 -22.89 -5.98 2.96
C ARG A 135 -21.92 -5.68 1.83
N GLU A 136 -21.97 -6.47 0.77
CA GLU A 136 -21.10 -6.32 -0.39
C GLU A 136 -21.39 -5.02 -1.15
N LYS A 137 -22.67 -4.69 -1.32
CA LYS A 137 -23.12 -3.46 -1.97
C LYS A 137 -22.68 -2.23 -1.20
N CYS A 138 -22.90 -2.22 0.11
CA CYS A 138 -22.45 -1.17 1.02
C CYS A 138 -20.89 -1.02 0.96
N LEU A 139 -20.17 -2.15 1.04
CA LEU A 139 -18.71 -2.15 1.02
C LEU A 139 -18.17 -1.61 -0.31
N PHE A 140 -18.67 -2.12 -1.42
CA PHE A 140 -18.20 -1.71 -2.75
C PHE A 140 -18.57 -0.24 -3.02
N GLY A 141 -19.81 0.16 -2.73
CA GLY A 141 -20.28 1.54 -2.86
C GLY A 141 -19.43 2.52 -2.06
N LEU A 142 -19.20 2.24 -0.79
CA LEU A 142 -18.34 3.07 0.08
C LEU A 142 -16.91 3.18 -0.48
N LEU A 143 -16.29 2.06 -0.86
CA LEU A 143 -14.92 2.05 -1.35
C LEU A 143 -14.75 2.78 -2.69
N ILE A 144 -15.66 2.57 -3.64
CA ILE A 144 -15.51 3.13 -4.99
C ILE A 144 -15.84 4.64 -5.04
N THR A 145 -16.72 5.11 -4.17
CA THR A 145 -17.10 6.53 -4.15
C THR A 145 -16.17 7.39 -3.31
N THR A 146 -15.64 6.87 -2.21
CA THR A 146 -14.79 7.63 -1.28
C THR A 146 -13.30 7.38 -1.48
N GLY A 147 -12.92 6.28 -2.11
CA GLY A 147 -11.53 5.89 -2.27
C GLY A 147 -10.82 5.52 -0.95
N LEU A 148 -11.53 5.25 0.13
CA LEU A 148 -10.95 4.88 1.43
C LEU A 148 -10.03 3.67 1.34
N ARG A 149 -9.01 3.63 2.21
CA ARG A 149 -8.15 2.45 2.37
C ARG A 149 -8.88 1.35 3.14
N GLY A 150 -8.56 0.11 2.84
CA GLY A 150 -9.17 -1.01 3.56
C GLY A 150 -9.00 -0.95 5.08
N VAL A 151 -7.90 -0.39 5.59
CA VAL A 151 -7.72 -0.21 7.03
C VAL A 151 -8.63 0.86 7.61
N GLU A 152 -8.91 1.93 6.86
CA GLU A 152 -9.82 3.00 7.25
C GLU A 152 -11.27 2.45 7.33
N VAL A 153 -11.67 1.69 6.32
CA VAL A 153 -12.99 1.00 6.32
C VAL A 153 -13.12 -0.04 7.43
N ALA A 154 -12.05 -0.80 7.71
CA ALA A 154 -12.06 -1.81 8.78
C ALA A 154 -12.24 -1.20 10.18
N LYS A 155 -11.81 0.04 10.38
CA LYS A 155 -11.91 0.79 11.64
C LYS A 155 -13.12 1.71 11.71
N ALA A 156 -13.85 1.89 10.61
CA ALA A 156 -14.99 2.81 10.54
C ALA A 156 -16.13 2.31 11.41
N LYS A 157 -16.72 3.23 12.18
CA LYS A 157 -17.83 2.97 13.08
C LYS A 157 -19.06 3.79 12.68
N ILE A 158 -20.23 3.35 13.12
CA ILE A 158 -21.51 4.02 12.83
C ILE A 158 -21.52 5.42 13.46
N GLU A 159 -21.03 5.55 14.69
CA GLU A 159 -20.93 6.83 15.41
C GLU A 159 -19.94 7.84 14.81
N ASP A 160 -19.12 7.42 13.85
CA ASP A 160 -18.23 8.31 13.09
C ASP A 160 -18.92 9.02 11.93
N ILE A 161 -20.15 8.58 11.60
CA ILE A 161 -20.97 9.23 10.58
C ILE A 161 -21.67 10.43 11.26
N LYS A 162 -21.34 11.64 10.82
CA LYS A 162 -21.83 12.87 11.43
C LYS A 162 -22.15 13.91 10.37
N GLU A 163 -23.03 14.84 10.71
CA GLU A 163 -23.19 16.06 9.94
C GLU A 163 -22.02 17.02 10.21
N TYR A 164 -21.46 17.57 9.15
CA TYR A 164 -20.38 18.56 9.22
C TYR A 164 -20.54 19.56 8.06
N ASN A 165 -20.72 20.82 8.39
CA ASN A 165 -20.94 21.92 7.42
C ASN A 165 -22.08 21.63 6.40
N GLY A 166 -23.18 21.05 6.86
CA GLY A 166 -24.34 20.73 6.02
C GLY A 166 -24.20 19.47 5.16
N GLU A 167 -23.14 18.71 5.35
CA GLU A 167 -22.87 17.46 4.63
C GLU A 167 -22.74 16.28 5.61
N ILE A 168 -23.20 15.12 5.20
CA ILE A 168 -22.95 13.90 5.98
C ILE A 168 -21.57 13.38 5.64
N VAL A 169 -20.73 13.23 6.64
CA VAL A 169 -19.35 12.76 6.52
C VAL A 169 -19.09 11.52 7.38
N LEU A 170 -18.14 10.72 6.97
CA LEU A 170 -17.56 9.65 7.77
C LEU A 170 -16.16 10.09 8.21
N TRP A 171 -15.98 10.27 9.52
CA TRP A 171 -14.65 10.52 10.10
C TRP A 171 -13.84 9.24 10.13
N VAL A 172 -12.59 9.32 9.71
CA VAL A 172 -11.70 8.16 9.55
C VAL A 172 -10.35 8.38 10.20
N GLN A 173 -9.80 7.30 10.74
CA GLN A 173 -8.44 7.26 11.25
C GLN A 173 -7.48 6.92 10.11
N CYS A 174 -6.72 7.91 9.65
CA CYS A 174 -5.71 7.73 8.63
C CYS A 174 -4.51 6.91 9.13
N LYS A 175 -3.77 6.31 8.19
CA LYS A 175 -2.54 5.56 8.51
C LYS A 175 -1.52 6.48 9.20
N LYS A 176 -0.99 6.07 10.36
CA LYS A 176 -0.06 6.82 11.22
C LYS A 176 -0.68 8.03 11.94
N HIS A 177 -1.98 8.06 12.09
CA HIS A 177 -2.69 9.00 12.97
C HIS A 177 -3.33 8.19 14.09
N ASP A 178 -3.28 8.70 15.31
CA ASP A 178 -3.91 8.07 16.46
C ASP A 178 -5.39 8.44 16.53
N ASP A 179 -5.75 9.61 16.03
CA ASP A 179 -7.10 10.14 16.03
C ASP A 179 -7.80 10.04 14.66
N LYS A 180 -9.12 10.26 14.65
CA LYS A 180 -9.95 10.40 13.45
C LYS A 180 -10.05 11.89 13.10
N ASP A 181 -9.03 12.38 12.43
CA ASP A 181 -8.82 13.80 12.08
C ASP A 181 -9.12 14.12 10.61
N GLU A 182 -9.43 13.10 9.83
CA GLU A 182 -9.78 13.21 8.41
C GLU A 182 -11.19 12.67 8.16
N PHE A 183 -11.84 13.14 7.11
CA PHE A 183 -13.18 12.68 6.75
C PHE A 183 -13.37 12.51 5.25
N VAL A 184 -14.38 11.72 4.89
CA VAL A 184 -14.91 11.65 3.52
C VAL A 184 -16.39 11.98 3.52
N LYS A 185 -16.85 12.67 2.47
CA LYS A 185 -18.28 12.94 2.27
C LYS A 185 -19.00 11.68 1.80
N LEU A 186 -20.18 11.45 2.32
CA LEU A 186 -21.03 10.34 1.93
C LEU A 186 -22.17 10.85 1.05
N SER A 187 -22.32 10.27 -0.14
CA SER A 187 -23.49 10.55 -0.98
C SER A 187 -24.77 9.96 -0.37
N PRO A 188 -25.96 10.50 -0.68
CA PRO A 188 -27.21 9.97 -0.18
C PRO A 188 -27.39 8.47 -0.45
N GLN A 189 -26.93 7.98 -1.61
CA GLN A 189 -27.02 6.57 -1.95
C GLN A 189 -26.14 5.70 -1.04
N VAL A 190 -24.90 6.12 -0.77
CA VAL A 190 -24.00 5.39 0.14
C VAL A 190 -24.53 5.38 1.57
N ILE A 191 -25.13 6.50 2.02
CA ILE A 191 -25.80 6.57 3.33
C ILE A 191 -26.95 5.57 3.39
N GLN A 192 -27.75 5.47 2.34
CA GLN A 192 -28.84 4.50 2.27
C GLN A 192 -28.33 3.05 2.28
N ASP A 193 -27.26 2.76 1.53
CA ASP A 193 -26.65 1.42 1.54
C ASP A 193 -26.08 1.05 2.92
N ILE A 194 -25.47 2.01 3.61
CA ILE A 194 -25.01 1.80 4.99
C ILE A 194 -26.20 1.50 5.89
N LYS A 195 -27.27 2.30 5.86
CA LYS A 195 -28.50 2.09 6.66
C LYS A 195 -29.10 0.73 6.40
N ASN A 196 -29.23 0.33 5.14
CA ASN A 196 -29.79 -0.96 4.76
C ASN A 196 -28.96 -2.14 5.31
N TYR A 197 -27.63 -1.98 5.33
CA TYR A 197 -26.73 -3.01 5.83
C TYR A 197 -26.64 -3.07 7.34
N ILE A 198 -26.56 -1.93 8.03
CA ILE A 198 -26.47 -1.91 9.50
C ILE A 198 -27.80 -2.27 10.18
N GLY A 199 -28.96 -2.04 9.52
CA GLY A 199 -30.28 -2.22 10.11
C GLY A 199 -30.45 -1.34 11.33
N ASP A 200 -30.93 -1.93 12.43
CA ASP A 200 -31.24 -1.22 13.70
C ASP A 200 -30.00 -0.94 14.57
N ARG A 201 -28.79 -1.24 14.09
CA ARG A 201 -27.56 -0.93 14.85
C ARG A 201 -27.29 0.57 14.86
N GLU A 202 -27.14 1.15 16.03
CA GLU A 202 -26.87 2.59 16.21
C GLU A 202 -25.38 2.88 16.49
N THR A 203 -24.62 1.88 16.95
CA THR A 203 -23.21 2.02 17.33
C THR A 203 -22.36 0.83 16.91
N GLY A 204 -21.06 0.97 17.00
CA GLY A 204 -20.08 -0.06 16.69
C GLY A 204 -19.58 0.00 15.26
N TYR A 205 -18.80 -1.01 14.87
CA TYR A 205 -18.22 -1.05 13.53
C TYR A 205 -19.29 -1.11 12.43
N ILE A 206 -19.11 -0.35 11.35
CA ILE A 206 -19.98 -0.44 10.17
C ILE A 206 -19.95 -1.87 9.66
N PHE A 207 -18.73 -2.40 9.40
CA PHE A 207 -18.53 -3.78 8.93
C PHE A 207 -18.12 -4.69 10.09
N VAL A 208 -18.98 -5.62 10.46
CA VAL A 208 -18.74 -6.56 11.56
C VAL A 208 -18.29 -7.92 11.05
N SER A 209 -17.52 -8.62 11.88
CA SER A 209 -17.11 -9.99 11.63
C SER A 209 -18.28 -10.94 11.86
N THR A 210 -18.44 -11.90 10.96
CA THR A 210 -19.40 -13.01 11.09
C THR A 210 -18.72 -14.30 11.52
N SER A 211 -17.42 -14.29 11.83
CA SER A 211 -16.71 -15.48 12.30
C SER A 211 -17.08 -15.79 13.74
N HIS A 212 -17.22 -17.08 14.07
CA HIS A 212 -17.64 -17.55 15.41
C HIS A 212 -16.79 -16.97 16.55
N ASN A 213 -15.48 -16.84 16.35
CA ASN A 213 -14.53 -16.36 17.37
C ASN A 213 -14.45 -14.82 17.48
N ASN A 214 -15.07 -14.08 16.56
CA ASN A 214 -14.94 -12.61 16.50
C ASN A 214 -16.26 -11.94 16.11
N ASN A 215 -17.38 -12.56 16.45
CA ASN A 215 -18.71 -12.08 16.08
C ASN A 215 -18.98 -10.70 16.72
N GLY A 216 -19.47 -9.76 15.92
CA GLY A 216 -19.79 -8.40 16.35
C GLY A 216 -18.60 -7.43 16.42
N ASN A 217 -17.37 -7.93 16.40
CA ASN A 217 -16.19 -7.07 16.28
C ASN A 217 -15.95 -6.61 14.83
N GLY A 218 -15.12 -5.60 14.65
CA GLY A 218 -14.76 -5.10 13.33
C GLY A 218 -14.08 -6.17 12.45
N VAL A 219 -14.36 -6.11 11.16
CA VAL A 219 -13.68 -6.97 10.18
C VAL A 219 -12.20 -6.62 10.05
N THR A 220 -11.38 -7.60 9.71
CA THR A 220 -9.97 -7.35 9.37
C THR A 220 -9.84 -6.84 7.93
N THR A 221 -8.77 -6.12 7.63
CA THR A 221 -8.43 -5.75 6.24
C THR A 221 -8.27 -6.98 5.33
N LYS A 222 -7.86 -8.13 5.89
CA LYS A 222 -7.78 -9.41 5.15
C LYS A 222 -9.17 -9.86 4.70
N THR A 223 -10.15 -9.78 5.58
CA THR A 223 -11.56 -10.12 5.26
C THR A 223 -12.11 -9.20 4.17
N LEU A 224 -11.88 -7.88 4.27
CA LEU A 224 -12.30 -6.94 3.23
C LEU A 224 -11.65 -7.23 1.87
N ARG A 225 -10.37 -7.61 1.85
CA ARG A 225 -9.68 -8.03 0.61
C ARG A 225 -10.33 -9.25 -0.01
N LEU A 226 -10.68 -10.24 0.79
CA LEU A 226 -11.34 -11.46 0.31
C LEU A 226 -12.73 -11.15 -0.25
N LEU A 227 -13.53 -10.33 0.45
CA LEU A 227 -14.85 -9.91 -0.03
C LEU A 227 -14.75 -9.22 -1.39
N ILE A 228 -13.89 -8.22 -1.54
CA ILE A 228 -13.71 -7.51 -2.81
C ILE A 228 -13.14 -8.43 -3.89
N LYS A 229 -12.21 -9.33 -3.57
CA LYS A 229 -11.69 -10.31 -4.55
C LYS A 229 -12.81 -11.24 -5.04
N ASN A 230 -13.70 -11.69 -4.15
CA ASN A 230 -14.85 -12.51 -4.52
C ASN A 230 -15.87 -11.75 -5.37
N ILE A 231 -16.11 -10.46 -5.07
CA ILE A 231 -16.92 -9.58 -5.93
C ILE A 231 -16.29 -9.53 -7.32
N PHE A 232 -15.05 -9.14 -7.44
CA PHE A 232 -14.36 -9.03 -8.74
C PHE A 232 -14.41 -10.33 -9.55
N LYS A 233 -14.16 -11.46 -8.89
CA LYS A 233 -14.24 -12.79 -9.54
C LYS A 233 -15.59 -13.06 -10.18
N ARG A 234 -16.70 -12.73 -9.51
CA ARG A 234 -18.06 -12.91 -10.07
C ARG A 234 -18.33 -12.07 -11.31
N PHE A 235 -17.60 -10.96 -11.47
CA PHE A 235 -17.70 -10.08 -12.64
C PHE A 235 -16.55 -10.27 -13.65
N GLY A 236 -15.88 -11.42 -13.62
CA GLY A 236 -14.84 -11.76 -14.60
C GLY A 236 -13.51 -11.01 -14.42
N LEU A 237 -13.29 -10.36 -13.27
CA LEU A 237 -12.08 -9.60 -12.94
C LEU A 237 -11.22 -10.42 -11.94
N ASP A 238 -10.89 -11.67 -12.31
CA ASP A 238 -10.26 -12.65 -11.41
C ASP A 238 -8.73 -12.68 -11.50
N ASP A 239 -8.11 -11.78 -12.23
CA ASP A 239 -6.66 -11.71 -12.27
C ASP A 239 -6.08 -11.03 -11.01
N ASP A 240 -4.78 -11.26 -10.76
CA ASP A 240 -4.09 -10.67 -9.60
C ASP A 240 -3.87 -9.16 -9.73
N THR A 241 -4.25 -8.56 -10.87
CA THR A 241 -4.13 -7.11 -11.08
C THR A 241 -5.25 -6.34 -10.39
N PHE A 242 -6.43 -6.97 -10.18
CA PHE A 242 -7.53 -6.39 -9.41
C PHE A 242 -7.43 -6.74 -7.91
N SER A 243 -7.72 -5.79 -7.06
CA SER A 243 -7.64 -5.95 -5.61
C SER A 243 -8.41 -4.85 -4.90
N LEU A 244 -8.55 -4.95 -3.57
CA LEU A 244 -9.10 -3.88 -2.74
C LEU A 244 -8.46 -2.50 -3.04
N HIS A 245 -7.18 -2.45 -3.39
CA HIS A 245 -6.51 -1.20 -3.74
C HIS A 245 -6.91 -0.67 -5.12
N SER A 246 -7.44 -1.52 -5.98
CA SER A 246 -7.98 -1.12 -7.28
C SER A 246 -9.20 -0.24 -7.16
N THR A 247 -10.09 -0.45 -6.16
CA THR A 247 -11.24 0.43 -5.93
C THR A 247 -10.80 1.87 -5.68
N ARG A 248 -9.78 2.07 -4.83
CA ARG A 248 -9.24 3.40 -4.53
C ARG A 248 -8.57 4.06 -5.74
N ARG A 249 -7.85 3.28 -6.54
CA ARG A 249 -7.26 3.78 -7.79
C ARG A 249 -8.33 4.15 -8.80
N SER A 250 -9.38 3.33 -8.92
CA SER A 250 -10.53 3.62 -9.79
C SER A 250 -11.25 4.90 -9.33
N SER A 251 -11.47 5.07 -8.03
CA SER A 251 -12.03 6.31 -7.48
C SER A 251 -11.22 7.53 -7.91
N ALA A 252 -9.88 7.51 -7.72
CA ALA A 252 -9.00 8.59 -8.14
C ALA A 252 -9.07 8.88 -9.64
N THR A 253 -9.08 7.79 -10.45
CA THR A 253 -9.16 7.89 -11.92
C THR A 253 -10.49 8.48 -12.36
N ILE A 254 -11.60 8.00 -11.80
CA ILE A 254 -12.95 8.49 -12.13
C ILE A 254 -13.09 9.96 -11.73
N MET A 255 -12.59 10.37 -10.56
CA MET A 255 -12.57 11.80 -10.17
C MET A 255 -11.82 12.65 -11.20
N TYR A 256 -10.64 12.21 -11.61
CA TYR A 256 -9.82 12.94 -12.58
C TYR A 256 -10.48 13.02 -13.97
N GLU A 257 -11.04 11.92 -14.48
CA GLU A 257 -11.74 11.87 -15.75
C GLU A 257 -13.00 12.76 -15.77
N ASN A 258 -13.57 13.03 -14.61
CA ASN A 258 -14.69 13.96 -14.44
C ASN A 258 -14.25 15.38 -14.07
N GLY A 259 -12.98 15.72 -14.26
CA GLY A 259 -12.49 17.10 -14.18
C GLY A 259 -12.01 17.55 -12.81
N ALA A 260 -11.93 16.65 -11.81
CA ALA A 260 -11.32 17.01 -10.53
C ALA A 260 -9.82 17.25 -10.70
N ASP A 261 -9.30 18.31 -10.11
CA ASP A 261 -7.89 18.62 -10.12
C ASP A 261 -7.08 17.68 -9.18
N LEU A 262 -5.78 17.59 -9.44
CA LEU A 262 -4.90 16.67 -8.72
C LEU A 262 -4.85 16.92 -7.21
N TYR A 263 -4.94 18.19 -6.81
CA TYR A 263 -4.89 18.60 -5.40
C TYR A 263 -6.17 18.17 -4.67
N SER A 264 -7.34 18.41 -5.26
CA SER A 264 -8.63 17.96 -4.72
C SER A 264 -8.69 16.45 -4.55
N ILE A 265 -8.20 15.69 -5.55
CA ILE A 265 -8.11 14.23 -5.46
C ILE A 265 -7.16 13.79 -4.34
N GLN A 266 -6.02 14.48 -4.20
CA GLN A 266 -5.06 14.21 -3.13
C GLN A 266 -5.69 14.39 -1.75
N GLN A 267 -6.48 15.47 -1.56
CA GLN A 267 -7.20 15.72 -0.31
C GLN A 267 -8.21 14.60 0.00
N VAL A 268 -9.11 14.28 -0.95
CA VAL A 268 -10.13 13.22 -0.77
C VAL A 268 -9.48 11.88 -0.42
N LEU A 269 -8.33 11.59 -1.00
CA LEU A 269 -7.62 10.35 -0.76
C LEU A 269 -6.69 10.40 0.48
N HIS A 270 -6.60 11.52 1.19
CA HIS A 270 -5.67 11.71 2.32
C HIS A 270 -4.23 11.26 1.97
N HIS A 271 -3.71 11.70 0.80
CA HIS A 271 -2.35 11.41 0.39
C HIS A 271 -1.38 12.45 0.91
N LYS A 272 -0.41 12.08 1.75
CA LYS A 272 0.65 12.98 2.23
C LYS A 272 1.56 13.51 1.10
N SER A 273 1.61 12.81 -0.04
CA SER A 273 2.46 13.17 -1.18
C SER A 273 1.67 13.11 -2.49
N SER A 274 1.75 14.17 -3.28
CA SER A 274 1.19 14.25 -4.63
C SER A 274 1.73 13.17 -5.58
N ALA A 275 2.97 12.73 -5.39
CA ALA A 275 3.57 11.64 -6.17
C ALA A 275 2.75 10.34 -6.11
N THR A 276 2.02 10.08 -5.01
CA THR A 276 1.15 8.91 -4.91
C THR A 276 -0.10 9.07 -5.76
N THR A 277 -0.75 10.25 -5.74
CA THR A 277 -1.92 10.56 -6.56
C THR A 277 -1.54 10.58 -8.04
N THR A 278 -0.46 11.25 -8.39
CA THR A 278 0.08 11.31 -9.76
C THR A 278 0.33 9.91 -10.34
N ARG A 279 0.86 8.97 -9.53
CA ARG A 279 1.08 7.59 -9.99
C ARG A 279 -0.23 6.85 -10.36
N TYR A 280 -1.35 7.17 -9.71
CA TYR A 280 -2.64 6.56 -10.05
C TYR A 280 -3.19 7.11 -11.37
N ILE A 281 -2.98 8.38 -11.62
CA ILE A 281 -3.54 9.11 -12.76
C ILE A 281 -2.67 8.98 -14.01
N ASN A 282 -1.33 8.91 -13.88
CA ASN A 282 -0.40 8.92 -15.03
C ASN A 282 -0.68 7.85 -16.09
N ALA A 283 -1.13 6.66 -15.70
CA ALA A 283 -1.42 5.60 -16.65
C ALA A 283 -2.62 5.96 -17.55
N VAL A 284 -3.64 6.62 -16.98
CA VAL A 284 -4.85 7.04 -17.69
C VAL A 284 -4.59 8.32 -18.47
N THR A 285 -3.89 9.29 -17.86
CA THR A 285 -3.53 10.56 -18.50
C THR A 285 -2.73 10.33 -19.78
N ARG A 286 -1.77 9.39 -19.78
CA ARG A 286 -0.97 9.11 -20.97
C ARG A 286 -1.81 8.53 -22.11
N ASN A 287 -2.73 7.63 -21.81
CA ASN A 287 -3.61 7.04 -22.83
C ASN A 287 -4.62 8.04 -23.39
N ASN A 288 -5.08 8.98 -22.57
CA ASN A 288 -6.07 10.00 -22.95
C ASN A 288 -5.41 11.30 -23.46
N ASN A 289 -4.08 11.40 -23.34
CA ASN A 289 -3.36 12.60 -23.76
C ASN A 289 -3.21 12.61 -25.29
N LYS A 290 -3.84 13.60 -25.92
CA LYS A 290 -3.81 13.84 -27.37
C LYS A 290 -2.92 15.03 -27.74
N ASN A 291 -2.01 15.47 -26.85
CA ASN A 291 -1.16 16.64 -27.10
C ASN A 291 -0.25 16.46 -28.31
N GLU A 292 0.16 15.20 -28.62
CA GLU A 292 0.89 14.90 -29.85
C GLU A 292 0.05 15.22 -31.10
N TYR A 293 -1.26 14.97 -31.07
CA TYR A 293 -2.14 15.34 -32.19
C TYR A 293 -2.30 16.85 -32.32
N ILE A 294 -2.36 17.61 -31.21
CA ILE A 294 -2.41 19.08 -31.23
C ILE A 294 -1.17 19.62 -31.95
N VAL A 295 0.01 19.11 -31.62
CA VAL A 295 1.27 19.52 -32.28
C VAL A 295 1.23 19.16 -33.76
N SER A 296 0.82 17.94 -34.09
CA SER A 296 0.67 17.47 -35.47
C SER A 296 -0.29 18.33 -36.26
N ASP A 297 -1.46 18.61 -35.72
CA ASP A 297 -2.48 19.42 -36.37
C ASP A 297 -2.04 20.87 -36.58
N THR A 298 -1.28 21.44 -35.61
CA THR A 298 -0.76 22.79 -35.68
C THR A 298 0.35 22.94 -36.72
N ILE A 299 1.23 21.95 -36.84
CA ILE A 299 2.43 22.03 -37.72
C ILE A 299 2.16 21.44 -39.09
N LEU A 300 1.45 20.30 -39.14
CA LEU A 300 1.28 19.50 -40.36
C LEU A 300 -0.08 19.73 -41.04
N GLY A 301 -0.95 20.55 -40.48
CA GLY A 301 -2.28 20.83 -41.03
C GLY A 301 -3.17 19.59 -41.00
N GLY A 302 -3.57 19.13 -39.80
CA GLY A 302 -4.19 17.83 -39.58
C GLY A 302 -5.47 17.61 -40.37
N LYS A 303 -5.51 16.53 -41.13
CA LYS A 303 -6.76 15.90 -41.58
C LYS A 303 -7.33 15.13 -40.37
N LYS A 304 -8.59 15.45 -40.01
CA LYS A 304 -9.33 14.63 -39.02
C LYS A 304 -9.35 13.19 -39.51
N TRP A 305 -8.66 12.30 -38.82
CA TRP A 305 -8.83 10.88 -38.97
C TRP A 305 -10.19 10.51 -38.38
N ILE A 306 -11.05 9.97 -39.22
CA ILE A 306 -12.38 9.46 -38.86
C ILE A 306 -12.24 8.15 -38.12
#